data_abe8eb6da21e17fbbfc830fb2d3e23c6
#
_entry.id   abe8eb6da21e17fbbfc830fb2d3e23c6
#
_cell.length_a   1.000
_cell.length_b   1.000
_cell.length_c   1.000
_cell.angle_alpha   90.00
_cell.angle_beta   90.00
_cell.angle_gamma   90.00
#
_symmetry.space_group_name_H-M   'P 1'
#
loop_
_entity.id
_entity.type
_entity.pdbx_description
1 polymer ?
#
loop_
_entity_poly.entity_id
_entity_poly.type
_entity_poly.pdbx_seq_one_letter_code
_entity_poly.pdbx_strand_id
1 'polypeptide(L)'
;MEHHHISAEHLSLARIREILERHLPLALSDDARTRIVRCREYLDRKMENPERPVYGITTGFGSLCDISVGYDELAQLQKNLVMSHACGTGERVPSCLLYTSDAADD
;
A
#
# COMPACT_ATOMS: atom_id res chain seq x y z
N MET A 1 8.43 1.45 25.31
CA MET A 1 7.38 2.25 24.64
C MET A 1 6.37 1.30 23.99
N GLU A 2 5.10 1.50 24.25
CA GLU A 2 4.06 0.68 23.65
C GLU A 2 3.88 1.03 22.17
N HIS A 3 3.77 0.01 21.32
CA HIS A 3 3.51 0.15 19.90
C HIS A 3 2.20 -0.56 19.55
N HIS A 4 1.52 -0.07 18.53
CA HIS A 4 0.49 -0.88 17.89
C HIS A 4 1.11 -1.74 16.79
N HIS A 5 0.96 -3.07 16.90
CA HIS A 5 1.47 -4.01 15.90
C HIS A 5 0.42 -4.25 14.81
N ILE A 6 0.74 -3.83 13.60
CA ILE A 6 -0.10 -4.06 12.41
C ILE A 6 -0.08 -5.55 12.09
N SER A 7 -1.25 -6.16 12.04
CA SER A 7 -1.43 -7.59 11.75
C SER A 7 -2.65 -7.81 10.85
N ALA A 8 -2.92 -9.06 10.50
CA ALA A 8 -4.14 -9.44 9.77
C ALA A 8 -5.37 -9.61 10.68
N GLU A 9 -5.24 -9.37 11.98
CA GLU A 9 -6.34 -9.46 12.92
C GLU A 9 -7.31 -8.28 12.77
N HIS A 10 -8.56 -8.50 13.19
CA HIS A 10 -9.57 -7.45 13.14
C HIS A 10 -9.16 -6.23 13.99
N LEU A 11 -9.18 -5.07 13.37
CA LEU A 11 -8.91 -3.80 14.04
C LEU A 11 -10.22 -3.13 14.45
N SER A 12 -10.47 -3.04 15.77
CA SER A 12 -11.67 -2.41 16.31
C SER A 12 -11.60 -0.88 16.26
N LEU A 13 -12.77 -0.22 16.17
CA LEU A 13 -12.85 1.25 16.23
C LEU A 13 -12.29 1.79 17.56
N ALA A 14 -12.52 1.07 18.67
CA ALA A 14 -11.95 1.43 19.98
C ALA A 14 -10.42 1.43 19.96
N ARG A 15 -9.80 0.44 19.30
CA ARG A 15 -8.34 0.39 19.15
C ARG A 15 -7.80 1.49 18.25
N ILE A 16 -8.50 1.79 17.16
CA ILE A 16 -8.12 2.92 16.28
C ILE A 16 -8.14 4.23 17.07
N ARG A 17 -9.19 4.48 17.84
CA ARG A 17 -9.30 5.65 18.72
C ARG A 17 -8.11 5.74 19.68
N GLU A 18 -7.81 4.66 20.37
CA GLU A 18 -6.67 4.60 21.31
C GLU A 18 -5.33 4.92 20.63
N ILE A 19 -5.09 4.37 19.44
CA ILE A 19 -3.88 4.65 18.65
C ILE A 19 -3.78 6.14 18.36
N LEU A 20 -4.87 6.76 17.94
CA LEU A 20 -4.90 8.18 17.59
C LEU A 20 -4.74 9.09 18.82
N GLU A 21 -5.50 8.84 19.89
CA GLU A 21 -5.49 9.64 21.11
C GLU A 21 -4.15 9.57 21.84
N ARG A 22 -3.53 8.39 21.88
CA ARG A 22 -2.24 8.17 22.54
C ARG A 22 -1.05 8.36 21.62
N HIS A 23 -1.27 8.65 20.33
CA HIS A 23 -0.22 8.74 19.32
C HIS A 23 0.73 7.54 19.34
N LEU A 24 0.17 6.33 19.41
CA LEU A 24 0.96 5.11 19.48
C LEU A 24 1.79 4.92 18.22
N PRO A 25 3.10 4.64 18.33
CA PRO A 25 3.90 4.25 17.18
C PRO A 25 3.38 2.96 16.57
N LEU A 26 3.50 2.85 15.24
CA LEU A 26 3.10 1.67 14.50
C LEU A 26 4.31 0.79 14.19
N ALA A 27 4.15 -0.50 14.32
CA ALA A 27 5.14 -1.50 13.93
C ALA A 27 4.47 -2.67 13.22
N LEU A 28 5.18 -3.38 12.37
CA LEU A 28 4.67 -4.62 11.80
C LEU A 28 4.80 -5.75 12.81
N SER A 29 3.75 -6.58 12.94
CA SER A 29 3.87 -7.85 13.65
C SER A 29 4.78 -8.80 12.87
N ASP A 30 5.38 -9.77 13.55
CA ASP A 30 6.25 -10.78 12.91
C ASP A 30 5.48 -11.58 11.86
N ASP A 31 4.22 -11.93 12.14
CA ASP A 31 3.35 -12.61 11.17
C ASP A 31 3.09 -11.75 9.93
N ALA A 32 2.77 -10.47 10.10
CA ALA A 32 2.57 -9.56 8.98
C ALA A 32 3.85 -9.43 8.13
N ARG A 33 5.00 -9.29 8.78
CA ARG A 33 6.29 -9.24 8.10
C ARG A 33 6.54 -10.51 7.27
N THR A 34 6.32 -11.69 7.87
CA THR A 34 6.49 -12.96 7.19
C THR A 34 5.60 -13.07 5.95
N ARG A 35 4.33 -12.66 6.06
CA ARG A 35 3.39 -12.67 4.92
C ARG A 35 3.83 -11.73 3.80
N ILE A 36 4.30 -10.54 4.14
CA ILE A 36 4.79 -9.56 3.16
C ILE A 36 6.01 -10.13 2.42
N VAL A 37 6.98 -10.68 3.15
CA VAL A 37 8.19 -11.27 2.54
C VAL A 37 7.83 -12.43 1.62
N ARG A 38 6.96 -13.35 2.06
CA ARG A 38 6.51 -14.49 1.23
C ARG A 38 5.78 -14.03 -0.03
N CYS A 39 4.94 -12.99 0.07
CA CYS A 39 4.27 -12.41 -1.08
C CYS A 39 5.29 -11.82 -2.06
N ARG A 40 6.28 -11.09 -1.56
CA ARG A 40 7.35 -10.51 -2.38
C ARG A 40 8.15 -11.59 -3.10
N GLU A 41 8.59 -12.61 -2.39
CA GLU A 41 9.33 -13.75 -2.97
C GLU A 41 8.53 -14.49 -4.05
N TYR A 42 7.22 -14.65 -3.83
CA TYR A 42 6.32 -15.22 -4.84
C TYR A 42 6.28 -14.38 -6.12
N LEU A 43 6.13 -13.07 -5.97
CA LEU A 43 6.11 -12.15 -7.11
C LEU A 43 7.44 -12.13 -7.85
N ASP A 44 8.56 -12.12 -7.15
CA ASP A 44 9.89 -12.13 -7.75
C ASP A 44 10.07 -13.38 -8.62
N ARG A 45 9.72 -14.56 -8.11
CA ARG A 45 9.77 -15.81 -8.88
C ARG A 45 8.85 -15.79 -10.10
N LYS A 46 7.64 -15.23 -9.95
CA LYS A 46 6.68 -15.13 -11.03
C LYS A 46 7.15 -14.16 -12.12
N MET A 47 7.90 -13.14 -11.75
CA MET A 47 8.42 -12.13 -12.68
C MET A 47 9.69 -12.56 -13.41
N GLU A 48 10.36 -13.65 -12.99
CA GLU A 48 11.50 -14.22 -13.74
C GLU A 48 11.10 -14.68 -15.13
N ASN A 49 9.87 -15.20 -15.30
CA ASN A 49 9.30 -15.62 -16.58
C ASN A 49 7.85 -15.13 -16.72
N PRO A 50 7.60 -13.84 -16.97
CA PRO A 50 6.24 -13.33 -17.10
C PRO A 50 5.63 -13.79 -18.44
N GLU A 51 4.60 -14.64 -18.38
CA GLU A 51 3.87 -15.08 -19.58
C GLU A 51 3.02 -13.96 -20.19
N ARG A 52 2.62 -12.99 -19.38
CA ARG A 52 1.78 -11.85 -19.78
C ARG A 52 1.94 -10.68 -18.81
N PRO A 53 1.61 -9.46 -19.24
CA PRO A 53 1.58 -8.29 -18.36
C PRO A 53 0.65 -8.51 -17.16
N VAL A 54 1.08 -8.06 -15.98
CA VAL A 54 0.32 -8.13 -14.74
C VAL A 54 -0.01 -6.71 -14.30
N TYR A 55 -1.30 -6.40 -14.22
CA TYR A 55 -1.80 -5.07 -13.85
C TYR A 55 -1.19 -4.56 -12.54
N GLY A 56 -0.66 -3.35 -12.56
CA GLY A 56 -0.05 -2.70 -11.41
C GLY A 56 1.27 -3.29 -10.93
N ILE A 57 1.79 -4.34 -11.58
CA ILE A 57 3.10 -4.95 -11.30
C ILE A 57 4.07 -4.63 -12.46
N THR A 58 3.74 -5.07 -13.67
CA THR A 58 4.53 -4.80 -14.87
C THR A 58 3.95 -3.68 -15.72
N THR A 59 2.83 -3.11 -15.32
CA THR A 59 2.11 -2.03 -16.01
C THR A 59 1.79 -0.88 -15.08
N GLY A 60 1.42 0.27 -15.65
CA GLY A 60 0.76 1.36 -14.92
C GLY A 60 -0.70 1.02 -14.57
N PHE A 61 -1.43 2.00 -14.05
CA PHE A 61 -2.84 1.92 -13.69
C PHE A 61 -3.75 2.58 -14.74
N GLY A 62 -5.03 2.23 -14.72
CA GLY A 62 -6.04 2.87 -15.57
C GLY A 62 -5.69 2.83 -17.04
N SER A 63 -5.63 3.98 -17.71
CA SER A 63 -5.32 4.07 -19.13
C SER A 63 -3.92 3.58 -19.51
N LEU A 64 -3.03 3.40 -18.54
CA LEU A 64 -1.66 2.89 -18.73
C LEU A 64 -1.56 1.38 -18.49
N CYS A 65 -2.66 0.67 -18.27
CA CYS A 65 -2.66 -0.76 -17.97
C CYS A 65 -2.15 -1.64 -19.13
N ASP A 66 -2.22 -1.14 -20.36
CA ASP A 66 -1.74 -1.85 -21.56
C ASP A 66 -0.25 -1.59 -21.87
N ILE A 67 0.37 -0.66 -21.14
CA ILE A 67 1.79 -0.32 -21.32
C ILE A 67 2.62 -1.21 -20.39
N SER A 68 3.29 -2.18 -20.97
CA SER A 68 4.19 -3.08 -20.24
C SER A 68 5.58 -2.48 -20.13
N VAL A 69 6.19 -2.65 -18.94
CA VAL A 69 7.53 -2.17 -18.61
C VAL A 69 8.48 -3.36 -18.50
N GLY A 70 9.68 -3.20 -19.03
CA GLY A 70 10.72 -4.23 -18.97
C GLY A 70 11.17 -4.53 -17.53
N TYR A 71 11.69 -5.73 -17.31
CA TYR A 71 12.11 -6.20 -15.98
C TYR A 71 13.07 -5.23 -15.28
N ASP A 72 14.02 -4.65 -16.02
CA ASP A 72 15.02 -3.73 -15.49
C ASP A 72 14.43 -2.42 -14.94
N GLU A 73 13.23 -2.06 -15.41
CA GLU A 73 12.55 -0.82 -15.04
C GLU A 73 11.42 -1.01 -14.00
N LEU A 74 11.14 -2.26 -13.59
CA LEU A 74 10.04 -2.56 -12.66
C LEU A 74 10.19 -1.86 -11.30
N ALA A 75 11.39 -1.83 -10.76
CA ALA A 75 11.64 -1.16 -9.47
C ALA A 75 11.37 0.35 -9.56
N GLN A 76 11.77 0.98 -10.67
CA GLN A 76 11.51 2.39 -10.93
C GLN A 76 10.02 2.65 -11.15
N LEU A 77 9.32 1.76 -11.87
CA LEU A 77 7.87 1.84 -12.06
C LEU A 77 7.14 1.82 -10.72
N GLN A 78 7.45 0.88 -9.84
CA GLN A 78 6.81 0.76 -8.52
C GLN A 78 7.07 1.99 -7.65
N LYS A 79 8.29 2.51 -7.68
CA LYS A 79 8.64 3.77 -7.00
C LYS A 79 7.82 4.95 -7.55
N ASN A 80 7.71 5.06 -8.85
CA ASN A 80 6.95 6.12 -9.50
C ASN A 80 5.45 6.04 -9.16
N LEU A 81 4.88 4.83 -9.11
CA LEU A 81 3.48 4.62 -8.72
C LEU A 81 3.22 5.14 -7.30
N VAL A 82 4.06 4.79 -6.34
CA VAL A 82 3.93 5.30 -4.97
C VAL A 82 4.09 6.81 -4.93
N MET A 83 5.08 7.36 -5.60
CA MET A 83 5.33 8.80 -5.64
C MET A 83 4.18 9.58 -6.29
N SER A 84 3.55 9.03 -7.34
CA SER A 84 2.43 9.67 -8.03
C SER A 84 1.16 9.77 -7.18
N HIS A 85 0.98 8.87 -6.22
CA HIS A 85 -0.16 8.85 -5.30
C HIS A 85 0.13 9.59 -3.98
N ALA A 86 1.39 9.70 -3.59
CA ALA A 86 1.82 10.37 -2.36
C ALA A 86 2.07 11.88 -2.56
N CYS A 87 1.33 12.53 -3.46
CA CYS A 87 1.46 13.94 -3.79
C CYS A 87 0.39 14.76 -3.10
N GLY A 88 0.73 15.37 -1.98
CA GLY A 88 -0.11 16.36 -1.33
C GLY A 88 0.30 17.78 -1.74
N THR A 89 -0.67 18.66 -2.04
CA THR A 89 -0.44 20.09 -2.31
C THR A 89 -1.45 20.96 -1.55
N GLY A 90 -1.00 22.13 -1.13
CA GLY A 90 -1.83 23.07 -0.39
C GLY A 90 -2.03 22.70 1.08
N GLU A 91 -3.03 23.31 1.70
CA GLU A 91 -3.36 23.09 3.09
C GLU A 91 -4.07 21.74 3.30
N ARG A 92 -3.93 21.20 4.51
CA ARG A 92 -4.64 19.95 4.86
C ARG A 92 -6.15 20.17 4.87
N VAL A 93 -6.88 19.28 4.19
CA VAL A 93 -8.33 19.27 4.27
C VAL A 93 -8.79 18.75 5.64
N PRO A 94 -9.95 19.22 6.14
CA PRO A 94 -10.52 18.70 7.38
C PRO A 94 -10.76 17.18 7.30
N SER A 95 -10.51 16.47 8.40
CA SER A 95 -10.65 15.00 8.48
C SER A 95 -12.05 14.51 8.11
N CYS A 96 -13.09 15.31 8.38
CA CYS A 96 -14.47 14.97 8.03
C CYS A 96 -14.69 14.86 6.51
N LEU A 97 -13.99 15.67 5.69
CA LEU A 97 -14.06 15.59 4.23
C LEU A 97 -13.37 14.34 3.70
N LEU A 98 -12.23 13.96 4.28
CA LEU A 98 -11.52 12.72 3.94
C LEU A 98 -12.38 11.50 4.24
N TYR A 99 -13.02 11.45 5.40
CA TYR A 99 -13.92 10.39 5.80
C TYR A 99 -15.10 10.24 4.82
N THR A 100 -15.74 11.33 4.44
CA THR A 100 -16.86 11.35 3.49
C THR A 100 -16.44 10.86 2.10
N SER A 101 -15.26 11.26 1.65
CA SER A 101 -14.69 10.83 0.37
C SER A 101 -14.41 9.32 0.36
N ASP A 102 -13.82 8.79 1.42
CA ASP A 102 -13.54 7.36 1.56
C ASP A 102 -14.83 6.52 1.56
N ALA A 103 -15.85 6.96 2.27
CA ALA A 103 -17.15 6.32 2.28
C ALA A 103 -17.87 6.32 0.92
N ALA A 104 -17.52 7.23 0.02
CA ALA A 104 -18.10 7.30 -1.33
C ALA A 104 -17.42 6.34 -2.32
N ASP A 105 -16.23 5.83 -2.01
CA ASP A 105 -15.50 4.86 -2.83
C ASP A 105 -15.96 3.40 -2.60
N ASP A 106 -16.73 3.15 -1.56
CA ASP A 106 -17.37 1.88 -1.29
C ASP A 106 -18.66 1.71 -2.14
#